data_236e800e1f575d11923ef8c29903bbf8
#
_entry.id   236e800e1f575d11923ef8c29903bbf8
#
_cell.length_a   1.000
_cell.length_b   1.000
_cell.length_c   1.000
_cell.angle_alpha   90.00
_cell.angle_beta   90.00
_cell.angle_gamma   90.00
#
_symmetry.space_group_name_H-M   'P 1'
#
loop_
_entity.id
_entity.type
_entity.pdbx_description
1 polymer ?
#
loop_
_entity_poly.entity_id
_entity_poly.type
_entity_poly.pdbx_seq_one_letter_code
_entity_poly.pdbx_strand_id
1 'polypeptide(L)'
;MWALPKGLVGEGEAPADTALREVTEETGVRGRLVEKLGDVRYVYVWEGERVFKIVSFYLVRYSSGRLGDIPEEFRHEVAETRWLLLEDAPRLLAYKGEKEMAAKALERIDQRAV
;
A
#
# COMPACT_ATOMS: atom_id res chain seq x y z
N MET A 1 9.98 -9.53 -5.98
CA MET A 1 8.87 -9.67 -5.02
C MET A 1 8.01 -8.42 -5.03
N TRP A 2 6.71 -8.61 -5.04
CA TRP A 2 5.78 -7.49 -5.05
C TRP A 2 5.27 -7.17 -3.64
N ALA A 3 5.11 -5.88 -3.38
CA ALA A 3 4.58 -5.39 -2.11
C ALA A 3 3.67 -4.19 -2.37
N LEU A 4 2.71 -3.98 -1.50
CA LEU A 4 1.84 -2.81 -1.56
C LEU A 4 2.60 -1.56 -1.11
N PRO A 5 2.27 -0.39 -1.68
CA PRO A 5 2.84 0.88 -1.22
C PRO A 5 2.49 1.09 0.25
N LYS A 6 3.48 1.47 1.04
CA LYS A 6 3.31 1.71 2.48
C LYS A 6 4.49 2.46 3.05
N GLY A 7 4.30 3.06 4.20
CA GLY A 7 5.35 3.72 4.94
C GLY A 7 4.91 4.07 6.34
N LEU A 8 5.81 4.68 7.08
CA LEU A 8 5.56 5.08 8.46
C LEU A 8 4.70 6.33 8.52
N VAL A 9 3.83 6.37 9.51
CA VAL A 9 3.02 7.56 9.80
C VAL A 9 3.95 8.68 10.21
N GLY A 10 3.84 9.83 9.54
CA GLY A 10 4.62 11.01 9.85
C GLY A 10 4.08 11.71 11.09
N GLU A 11 4.90 12.60 11.66
CA GLU A 11 4.49 13.37 12.81
C GLU A 11 3.26 14.23 12.49
N GLY A 12 2.22 14.09 13.30
CA GLY A 12 0.97 14.82 13.11
C GLY A 12 0.11 14.31 11.95
N GLU A 13 0.50 13.23 11.31
CA GLU A 13 -0.19 12.68 10.16
C GLU A 13 -1.16 11.57 10.59
N ALA A 14 -2.35 11.55 9.99
CA ALA A 14 -3.28 10.45 10.21
C ALA A 14 -2.91 9.26 9.32
N PRO A 15 -3.14 8.01 9.76
CA PRO A 15 -2.80 6.83 8.94
C PRO A 15 -3.39 6.85 7.51
N ALA A 16 -4.60 7.39 7.34
CA ALA A 16 -5.21 7.49 6.02
C ALA A 16 -4.42 8.44 5.09
N ASP A 17 -3.94 9.55 5.65
CA ASP A 17 -3.13 10.51 4.89
C ASP A 17 -1.76 9.92 4.55
N THR A 18 -1.21 9.11 5.46
CA THR A 18 0.03 8.37 5.21
C THR A 18 -0.14 7.44 4.00
N ALA A 19 -1.24 6.69 3.97
CA ALA A 19 -1.52 5.77 2.87
C ALA A 19 -1.57 6.49 1.52
N LEU A 20 -2.26 7.62 1.46
CA LEU A 20 -2.36 8.42 0.23
C LEU A 20 -1.01 9.02 -0.18
N ARG A 21 -0.25 9.52 0.78
CA ARG A 21 1.09 10.07 0.54
C ARG A 21 2.04 9.01 0.00
N GLU A 22 2.09 7.85 0.64
CA GLU A 22 3.00 6.78 0.25
C GLU A 22 2.67 6.21 -1.14
N VAL A 23 1.40 6.13 -1.51
CA VAL A 23 1.02 5.74 -2.86
C VAL A 23 1.66 6.68 -3.88
N THR A 24 1.57 7.98 -3.66
CA THR A 24 2.15 8.97 -4.58
C THR A 24 3.68 8.89 -4.60
N GLU A 25 4.31 8.80 -3.43
CA GLU A 25 5.77 8.75 -3.33
C GLU A 25 6.36 7.50 -3.97
N GLU A 26 5.68 6.37 -3.84
CA GLU A 26 6.19 5.09 -4.33
C GLU A 26 5.73 4.73 -5.74
N THR A 27 4.67 5.33 -6.24
CA THR A 27 4.11 4.96 -7.56
C THR A 27 3.91 6.12 -8.54
N GLY A 28 3.83 7.34 -8.07
CA GLY A 28 3.49 8.50 -8.90
C GLY A 28 2.00 8.70 -9.09
N VAL A 29 1.19 7.81 -8.58
CA VAL A 29 -0.27 7.84 -8.72
C VAL A 29 -0.91 8.56 -7.54
N ARG A 30 -2.02 9.23 -7.77
CA ARG A 30 -2.84 9.86 -6.73
C ARG A 30 -4.18 9.18 -6.65
N GLY A 31 -4.71 9.09 -5.44
CA GLY A 31 -5.98 8.44 -5.21
C GLY A 31 -6.84 9.14 -4.18
N ARG A 32 -8.07 8.66 -4.07
CA ARG A 32 -9.04 9.12 -3.08
C ARG A 32 -9.37 7.98 -2.14
N LEU A 33 -9.43 8.28 -0.87
CA LEU A 33 -9.73 7.30 0.16
C LEU A 33 -11.18 6.80 0.00
N VAL A 34 -11.35 5.48 0.05
CA VAL A 34 -12.67 4.85 0.01
C VAL A 34 -13.02 4.32 1.40
N GLU A 35 -12.21 3.39 1.92
CA GLU A 35 -12.43 2.83 3.26
C GLU A 35 -11.19 2.14 3.78
N LYS A 36 -11.14 1.93 5.08
CA LYS A 36 -10.07 1.15 5.70
C LYS A 36 -10.31 -0.33 5.49
N LEU A 37 -9.26 -1.06 5.10
CA LEU A 37 -9.31 -2.51 4.92
C LEU A 37 -8.89 -3.24 6.20
N GLY A 38 -7.85 -2.77 6.87
CA GLY A 38 -7.35 -3.40 8.07
C GLY A 38 -5.92 -3.01 8.39
N ASP A 39 -5.38 -3.65 9.41
CA ASP A 39 -4.01 -3.42 9.86
C ASP A 39 -3.17 -4.67 9.63
N VAL A 40 -1.92 -4.47 9.25
CA VAL A 40 -0.95 -5.56 9.09
C VAL A 40 0.23 -5.32 10.02
N ARG A 41 0.63 -6.36 10.73
CA ARG A 41 1.80 -6.32 11.60
C ARG A 41 3.00 -6.90 10.86
N TYR A 42 4.10 -6.13 10.84
CA TYR A 42 5.37 -6.59 10.30
C TYR A 42 6.36 -6.76 11.43
N VAL A 43 7.06 -7.88 11.45
CA VAL A 43 8.09 -8.18 12.45
C VAL A 43 9.40 -8.39 11.70
N TYR A 44 10.44 -7.71 12.15
CA TYR A 44 11.77 -7.83 11.54
C TYR A 44 12.85 -7.59 12.59
N VAL A 45 14.09 -7.92 12.24
CA VAL A 45 15.24 -7.68 13.10
C VAL A 45 16.03 -6.50 12.57
N TRP A 46 16.32 -5.54 13.44
CA TRP A 46 17.13 -4.38 13.12
C TRP A 46 18.17 -4.21 14.23
N GLU A 47 19.45 -4.15 13.82
CA GLU A 47 20.57 -4.02 14.75
C GLU A 47 20.50 -5.02 15.93
N GLY A 48 20.17 -6.27 15.63
CA GLY A 48 20.08 -7.33 16.63
C GLY A 48 18.84 -7.33 17.48
N GLU A 49 17.96 -6.34 17.31
CA GLU A 49 16.73 -6.26 18.06
C GLU A 49 15.52 -6.59 17.23
N ARG A 50 14.53 -7.16 17.88
CA ARG A 50 13.24 -7.47 17.28
C ARG A 50 12.41 -6.20 17.26
N VAL A 51 12.02 -5.80 16.05
CA VAL A 51 11.21 -4.60 15.84
C VAL A 51 9.93 -5.02 15.13
N PHE A 52 8.82 -4.39 15.50
CA PHE A 52 7.60 -4.57 14.74
C PHE A 52 6.89 -3.24 14.53
N LYS A 53 6.15 -3.19 13.43
CA LYS A 53 5.34 -2.03 13.08
C LYS A 53 3.97 -2.48 12.63
N ILE A 54 3.00 -1.60 12.79
CA ILE A 54 1.63 -1.81 12.33
C ILE A 54 1.37 -0.81 11.23
N VAL A 55 0.88 -1.29 10.10
CA VAL A 55 0.52 -0.46 8.95
C VAL A 55 -0.96 -0.61 8.69
N SER A 56 -1.67 0.50 8.59
CA SER A 56 -3.09 0.51 8.22
C SER A 56 -3.20 0.58 6.70
N PHE A 57 -3.97 -0.32 6.12
CA PHE A 57 -4.23 -0.36 4.68
C PHE A 57 -5.62 0.11 4.35
N TYR A 58 -5.75 0.77 3.22
CA TYR A 58 -6.98 1.40 2.78
C TYR A 58 -7.29 1.04 1.34
N LEU A 59 -8.57 0.95 1.02
CA LEU A 59 -9.03 0.90 -0.35
C LEU A 59 -9.03 2.33 -0.87
N VAL A 60 -8.33 2.55 -1.98
CA VAL A 60 -8.11 3.86 -2.57
C VAL A 60 -8.53 3.81 -4.03
N ARG A 61 -9.29 4.80 -4.47
CA ARG A 61 -9.70 4.91 -5.86
C ARG A 61 -8.70 5.77 -6.62
N TYR A 62 -8.21 5.29 -7.75
CA TYR A 62 -7.35 6.06 -8.64
C TYR A 62 -8.05 7.37 -9.05
N SER A 63 -7.37 8.48 -8.97
CA SER A 63 -7.89 9.79 -9.40
C SER A 63 -7.06 10.44 -10.48
N SER A 64 -5.73 10.40 -10.37
CA SER A 64 -4.84 11.06 -11.34
C SER A 64 -3.41 10.55 -11.19
N GLY A 65 -2.53 11.04 -12.04
CA GLY A 65 -1.12 10.69 -12.01
C GLY A 65 -0.80 9.50 -12.91
N ARG A 66 0.48 9.35 -13.23
CA ARG A 66 0.98 8.29 -14.10
C ARG A 66 1.86 7.34 -13.27
N LEU A 67 1.59 6.05 -13.39
CA LEU A 67 2.43 5.05 -12.77
C LEU A 67 3.89 5.19 -13.23
N GLY A 68 4.81 5.24 -12.28
CA GLY A 68 6.23 5.41 -12.55
C GLY A 68 6.70 6.86 -12.49
N ASP A 69 5.79 7.83 -12.43
CA ASP A 69 6.13 9.24 -12.31
C ASP A 69 6.40 9.61 -10.84
N ILE A 70 7.38 8.92 -10.28
CA ILE A 70 7.77 9.03 -8.88
C ILE A 70 8.59 10.31 -8.67
N PRO A 71 8.31 11.08 -7.59
CA PRO A 71 9.13 12.24 -7.26
C PRO A 71 10.60 11.82 -7.16
N GLU A 72 11.48 12.63 -7.74
CA GLU A 72 12.90 12.28 -7.89
C GLU A 72 13.55 11.89 -6.55
N GLU A 73 13.18 12.55 -5.47
CA GLU A 73 13.72 12.29 -4.14
C GLU A 73 13.42 10.87 -3.62
N PHE A 74 12.41 10.20 -4.19
CA PHE A 74 12.02 8.84 -3.77
C PHE A 74 12.41 7.77 -4.79
N ARG A 75 12.93 8.13 -5.96
CA ARG A 75 13.22 7.16 -7.03
C ARG A 75 14.18 6.06 -6.63
N HIS A 76 15.16 6.38 -5.81
CA HIS A 76 16.18 5.40 -5.38
C HIS A 76 15.61 4.34 -4.43
N GLU A 77 14.45 4.58 -3.84
CA GLU A 77 13.81 3.66 -2.92
C GLU A 77 12.91 2.65 -3.61
N VAL A 78 12.60 2.86 -4.88
CA VAL A 78 11.66 2.05 -5.63
C VAL A 78 12.33 1.41 -6.83
N ALA A 79 12.35 0.07 -6.86
CA ALA A 79 12.94 -0.67 -7.96
C ALA A 79 12.03 -0.68 -9.19
N GLU A 80 10.74 -0.93 -8.98
CA GLU A 80 9.76 -1.02 -10.06
C GLU A 80 8.36 -0.82 -9.49
N THR A 81 7.47 -0.22 -10.29
CA THR A 81 6.04 -0.13 -9.99
C THR A 81 5.25 -0.73 -11.12
N ARG A 82 4.15 -1.39 -10.81
CA ARG A 82 3.31 -2.05 -11.82
C ARG A 82 1.86 -2.12 -11.37
N TRP A 83 0.95 -1.96 -12.32
CA TRP A 83 -0.45 -2.32 -12.12
C TRP A 83 -0.58 -3.84 -12.18
N LEU A 84 -1.27 -4.41 -11.21
CA LEU A 84 -1.61 -5.84 -11.20
C LEU A 84 -3.13 -5.95 -11.17
N LEU A 85 -3.66 -7.00 -11.79
CA LEU A 85 -5.07 -7.31 -11.61
C LEU A 85 -5.29 -7.63 -10.13
N LEU A 86 -6.31 -7.02 -9.54
CA LEU A 86 -6.59 -7.21 -8.12
C LEU A 86 -6.83 -8.69 -7.78
N GLU A 87 -7.51 -9.42 -8.65
CA GLU A 87 -7.76 -10.86 -8.47
C GLU A 87 -6.47 -11.69 -8.42
N ASP A 88 -5.38 -11.20 -9.02
CA ASP A 88 -4.08 -11.88 -9.00
C ASP A 88 -3.21 -11.43 -7.83
N ALA A 89 -3.49 -10.27 -7.24
CA ALA A 89 -2.65 -9.68 -6.20
C ALA A 89 -2.43 -10.60 -5.00
N PRO A 90 -3.44 -11.31 -4.46
CA PRO A 90 -3.22 -12.21 -3.33
C PRO A 90 -2.19 -13.30 -3.62
N ARG A 91 -2.06 -13.71 -4.88
CA ARG A 91 -1.07 -14.71 -5.30
C ARG A 91 0.32 -14.12 -5.49
N LEU A 92 0.38 -12.87 -5.96
CA LEU A 92 1.63 -12.23 -6.37
C LEU A 92 2.35 -11.46 -5.26
N LEU A 93 1.62 -10.98 -4.26
CA LEU A 93 2.21 -10.25 -3.14
C LEU A 93 3.05 -11.17 -2.26
N ALA A 94 4.14 -10.61 -1.73
CA ALA A 94 5.10 -11.38 -0.93
C ALA A 94 4.66 -11.61 0.52
N TYR A 95 3.97 -10.64 1.10
CA TYR A 95 3.63 -10.68 2.53
C TYR A 95 2.22 -11.21 2.77
N LYS A 96 2.10 -12.13 3.73
CA LYS A 96 0.82 -12.75 4.07
C LYS A 96 -0.26 -11.72 4.42
N GLY A 97 0.08 -10.74 5.25
CA GLY A 97 -0.87 -9.70 5.64
C GLY A 97 -1.34 -8.86 4.45
N GLU A 98 -0.45 -8.58 3.51
CA GLU A 98 -0.81 -7.84 2.30
C GLU A 98 -1.67 -8.67 1.36
N LYS A 99 -1.43 -9.97 1.27
CA LYS A 99 -2.31 -10.89 0.54
C LYS A 99 -3.73 -10.83 1.09
N GLU A 100 -3.87 -10.81 2.41
CA GLU A 100 -5.17 -10.71 3.07
C GLU A 100 -5.85 -9.37 2.79
N MET A 101 -5.10 -8.28 2.75
CA MET A 101 -5.64 -6.97 2.42
C MET A 101 -6.13 -6.91 0.97
N ALA A 102 -5.37 -7.47 0.04
CA ALA A 102 -5.78 -7.54 -1.36
C ALA A 102 -7.07 -8.37 -1.53
N ALA A 103 -7.18 -9.47 -0.81
CA ALA A 103 -8.38 -10.30 -0.83
C ALA A 103 -9.59 -9.55 -0.27
N LYS A 104 -9.40 -8.78 0.80
CA LYS A 104 -10.46 -7.92 1.34
C LYS A 104 -10.87 -6.84 0.34
N ALA A 105 -9.92 -6.22 -0.33
CA ALA A 105 -10.20 -5.22 -1.34
C ALA A 105 -11.07 -5.79 -2.46
N LEU A 106 -10.74 -6.98 -2.93
CA LEU A 106 -11.49 -7.67 -3.98
C LEU A 106 -12.94 -7.93 -3.53
N GLU A 107 -13.12 -8.42 -2.31
CA GLU A 107 -14.44 -8.66 -1.72
C GLU A 107 -15.27 -7.38 -1.63
N ARG A 108 -14.63 -6.28 -1.16
CA ARG A 108 -15.32 -4.99 -1.01
C ARG A 108 -15.72 -4.39 -2.34
N ILE A 109 -14.90 -4.55 -3.37
CA ILE A 109 -15.21 -4.06 -4.71
C ILE A 109 -16.38 -4.84 -5.30
N ASP A 110 -16.41 -6.17 -5.13
CA ASP A 110 -17.51 -7.00 -5.59
C ASP A 110 -18.83 -6.60 -4.91
N GLN A 111 -18.81 -6.31 -3.62
CA GLN A 111 -19.97 -5.85 -2.88
C GLN A 111 -20.48 -4.49 -3.38
N ARG A 112 -19.57 -3.60 -3.79
CA ARG A 112 -19.91 -2.27 -4.28
C ARG A 112 -20.44 -2.28 -5.72
N ALA A 113 -20.12 -3.31 -6.47
CA ALA A 113 -20.55 -3.44 -7.87
C ALA A 113 -22.02 -3.86 -8.02
N VAL A 114 -22.66 -4.24 -6.94
CA VAL A 114 -24.06 -4.73 -6.94
C VAL A 114 -25.07 -3.60 -6.78
#